data_6b28dd316cf180dbac79e02ce581ebe3
#
_entry.id   6b28dd316cf180dbac79e02ce581ebe3
#
_cell.length_a   1.000
_cell.length_b   1.000
_cell.length_c   1.000
_cell.angle_alpha   90.00
_cell.angle_beta   90.00
_cell.angle_gamma   90.00
#
_symmetry.space_group_name_H-M   'P 1'
#
loop_
_entity.id
_entity.type
_entity.pdbx_description
1 polymer ?
#
loop_
_entity_poly.entity_id
_entity_poly.type
_entity_poly.pdbx_seq_one_letter_code
_entity_poly.pdbx_strand_id
1 'polypeptide(L)'
;MEASPYADMTISIDCDGQDDIHAMEDMVDAYHDGCDIVYGVRNDRSTDTFFKRNTAKGFYKIMAGLGAETVYNHADYRLLSKRVINELAQFKETNLYLRGLIPLVGFKSTSVYYSRSERLAGKSHYPFSKMLNLALNGITSLSVKPLRLVMSLGIIVSILSFIGVIWAVIDNLLGNTVTGWASTVCIVCFMGGIQLMCLGVIGEYIGKIYMEVKNRPRFIISERTYECNEDEKS
;
A
#
# COMPACT_ATOMS: atom_id res chain seq x y z
N MET A 1 -1.83 -20.27 2.68
CA MET A 1 -2.17 -21.00 1.45
C MET A 1 -1.87 -22.50 1.57
N GLU A 2 -0.78 -22.91 2.18
CA GLU A 2 -0.49 -24.35 2.42
C GLU A 2 -1.56 -25.08 3.24
N ALA A 3 -2.25 -24.41 4.15
CA ALA A 3 -3.34 -24.99 4.94
C ALA A 3 -4.71 -25.01 4.22
N SER A 4 -4.83 -24.35 3.05
CA SER A 4 -6.09 -24.21 2.33
C SER A 4 -6.75 -25.55 1.92
N PRO A 5 -6.01 -26.62 1.57
CA PRO A 5 -6.64 -27.91 1.27
C PRO A 5 -7.39 -28.53 2.45
N TYR A 6 -6.99 -28.21 3.67
CA TYR A 6 -7.45 -28.84 4.91
C TYR A 6 -8.44 -28.01 5.72
N ALA A 7 -8.77 -26.80 5.26
CA ALA A 7 -9.63 -25.87 6.00
C ALA A 7 -10.65 -25.22 5.06
N ASP A 8 -11.87 -25.02 5.55
CA ASP A 8 -12.93 -24.31 4.82
C ASP A 8 -12.78 -22.79 4.92
N MET A 9 -12.17 -22.33 6.01
CA MET A 9 -11.88 -20.93 6.28
C MET A 9 -10.57 -20.78 7.06
N THR A 10 -10.00 -19.59 7.04
CA THR A 10 -8.81 -19.23 7.84
C THR A 10 -9.03 -17.91 8.53
N ILE A 11 -8.55 -17.79 9.78
CA ILE A 11 -8.54 -16.54 10.51
C ILE A 11 -7.09 -16.16 10.76
N SER A 12 -6.71 -14.94 10.38
CA SER A 12 -5.42 -14.35 10.71
C SER A 12 -5.55 -13.35 11.84
N ILE A 13 -4.68 -13.44 12.84
CA ILE A 13 -4.66 -12.54 14.00
C ILE A 13 -3.21 -12.20 14.34
N ASP A 14 -2.96 -10.99 14.87
CA ASP A 14 -1.66 -10.60 15.39
C ASP A 14 -1.39 -11.31 16.73
N CYS A 15 -0.16 -11.81 16.90
CA CYS A 15 0.23 -12.57 18.10
C CYS A 15 0.61 -11.69 19.31
N ASP A 16 0.34 -10.39 19.29
CA ASP A 16 0.67 -9.45 20.37
C ASP A 16 -0.37 -9.41 21.51
N GLY A 17 -1.43 -10.21 21.40
CA GLY A 17 -2.48 -10.35 22.41
C GLY A 17 -3.37 -9.11 22.57
N GLN A 18 -3.37 -8.19 21.60
CA GLN A 18 -4.18 -6.97 21.67
C GLN A 18 -5.56 -7.13 21.05
N ASP A 19 -5.70 -8.01 20.07
CA ASP A 19 -6.96 -8.23 19.37
C ASP A 19 -7.83 -9.24 20.14
N ASP A 20 -9.13 -8.96 20.23
CA ASP A 20 -10.07 -9.76 21.00
C ASP A 20 -10.34 -11.10 20.30
N ILE A 21 -9.99 -12.22 20.97
CA ILE A 21 -10.18 -13.58 20.44
C ILE A 21 -11.67 -13.92 20.32
N HIS A 22 -12.54 -13.36 21.17
CA HIS A 22 -13.98 -13.64 21.13
C HIS A 22 -14.65 -13.13 19.85
N ALA A 23 -14.06 -12.11 19.19
CA ALA A 23 -14.55 -11.66 17.89
C ALA A 23 -14.43 -12.74 16.79
N MET A 24 -13.68 -13.83 17.03
CA MET A 24 -13.64 -14.96 16.08
C MET A 24 -14.99 -15.64 15.95
N GLU A 25 -15.77 -15.74 17.03
CA GLU A 25 -17.11 -16.33 17.01
C GLU A 25 -18.02 -15.54 16.06
N ASP A 26 -18.07 -14.23 16.22
CA ASP A 26 -18.86 -13.35 15.34
C ASP A 26 -18.38 -13.41 13.88
N MET A 27 -17.06 -13.60 13.66
CA MET A 27 -16.52 -13.76 12.31
C MET A 27 -16.96 -15.08 11.67
N VAL A 28 -17.01 -16.16 12.43
CA VAL A 28 -17.47 -17.47 11.97
C VAL A 28 -18.96 -17.42 11.67
N ASP A 29 -19.76 -16.77 12.51
CA ASP A 29 -21.19 -16.59 12.27
C ASP A 29 -21.44 -15.80 10.99
N ALA A 30 -20.69 -14.70 10.77
CA ALA A 30 -20.77 -13.93 9.53
C ALA A 30 -20.38 -14.76 8.28
N TYR A 31 -19.44 -15.70 8.42
CA TYR A 31 -19.12 -16.66 7.35
C TYR A 31 -20.29 -17.62 7.07
N HIS A 32 -20.94 -18.14 8.10
CA HIS A 32 -22.13 -19.00 7.93
C HIS A 32 -23.32 -18.24 7.32
N ASP A 33 -23.40 -16.91 7.52
CA ASP A 33 -24.34 -16.01 6.85
C ASP A 33 -23.98 -15.71 5.38
N GLY A 34 -22.96 -16.40 4.87
CA GLY A 34 -22.55 -16.36 3.47
C GLY A 34 -21.62 -15.20 3.12
N CYS A 35 -20.84 -14.68 4.07
CA CYS A 35 -19.77 -13.73 3.80
C CYS A 35 -18.45 -14.49 3.59
N ASP A 36 -17.78 -14.25 2.47
CA ASP A 36 -16.48 -14.89 2.14
C ASP A 36 -15.30 -14.20 2.82
N ILE A 37 -15.44 -12.91 3.14
CA ILE A 37 -14.42 -12.07 3.74
C ILE A 37 -15.02 -11.37 4.96
N VAL A 38 -14.40 -11.53 6.13
CA VAL A 38 -14.83 -10.81 7.34
C VAL A 38 -13.63 -10.04 7.89
N TYR A 39 -13.76 -8.71 7.94
CA TYR A 39 -12.73 -7.82 8.46
C TYR A 39 -12.95 -7.54 9.95
N GLY A 40 -11.93 -7.75 10.76
CA GLY A 40 -11.89 -7.23 12.13
C GLY A 40 -11.60 -5.73 12.11
N VAL A 41 -12.55 -4.94 12.60
CA VAL A 41 -12.45 -3.48 12.68
C VAL A 41 -12.41 -3.04 14.13
N ARG A 42 -11.44 -2.21 14.48
CA ARG A 42 -11.29 -1.71 15.84
C ARG A 42 -12.32 -0.62 16.16
N ASN A 43 -13.10 -0.84 17.21
CA ASN A 43 -14.18 0.08 17.64
C ASN A 43 -13.65 1.43 18.12
N ASP A 44 -12.47 1.49 18.74
CA ASP A 44 -12.08 2.67 19.50
C ASP A 44 -10.69 3.22 19.11
N ARG A 45 -10.68 4.51 18.76
CA ARG A 45 -9.52 5.39 18.73
C ARG A 45 -9.65 6.52 19.76
N SER A 46 -10.43 6.34 20.82
CA SER A 46 -10.62 7.36 21.85
C SER A 46 -9.30 7.72 22.56
N THR A 47 -8.34 6.80 22.60
CA THR A 47 -7.00 7.00 23.18
C THR A 47 -6.02 7.72 22.25
N ASP A 48 -6.33 7.92 20.96
CA ASP A 48 -5.42 8.60 20.04
C ASP A 48 -5.53 10.13 20.17
N THR A 49 -4.39 10.79 20.37
CA THR A 49 -4.27 12.25 20.39
C THR A 49 -4.87 12.86 19.12
N PHE A 50 -5.56 14.01 19.24
CA PHE A 50 -6.20 14.74 18.14
C PHE A 50 -5.27 14.91 16.91
N PHE A 51 -3.99 15.15 17.16
CA PHE A 51 -2.96 15.25 16.11
C PHE A 51 -2.77 13.93 15.36
N LYS A 52 -2.63 12.78 16.05
CA LYS A 52 -2.49 11.46 15.44
C LYS A 52 -3.72 11.10 14.59
N ARG A 53 -4.92 11.40 15.09
CA ARG A 53 -6.16 11.13 14.38
C ARG A 53 -6.29 11.93 13.08
N ASN A 54 -5.96 13.22 13.09
CA ASN A 54 -6.02 14.06 11.89
C ASN A 54 -4.93 13.71 10.87
N THR A 55 -3.72 13.42 11.34
CA THR A 55 -2.62 12.96 10.47
C THR A 55 -2.96 11.63 9.80
N ALA A 56 -3.56 10.69 10.55
CA ALA A 56 -4.02 9.42 9.98
C ALA A 56 -5.13 9.62 8.93
N LYS A 57 -6.12 10.49 9.21
CA LYS A 57 -7.17 10.81 8.23
C LYS A 57 -6.60 11.43 6.96
N GLY A 58 -5.70 12.39 7.09
CA GLY A 58 -4.99 13.00 5.96
C GLY A 58 -4.21 11.98 5.14
N PHE A 59 -3.52 11.09 5.83
CA PHE A 59 -2.77 9.98 5.23
C PHE A 59 -3.68 9.05 4.40
N TYR A 60 -4.79 8.56 4.98
CA TYR A 60 -5.73 7.70 4.25
C TYR A 60 -6.38 8.41 3.06
N LYS A 61 -6.65 9.72 3.18
CA LYS A 61 -7.18 10.52 2.07
C LYS A 61 -6.18 10.65 0.93
N ILE A 62 -4.91 10.84 1.22
CA ILE A 62 -3.82 10.86 0.22
C ILE A 62 -3.67 9.49 -0.41
N MET A 63 -3.67 8.40 0.37
CA MET A 63 -3.60 7.02 -0.12
C MET A 63 -4.74 6.72 -1.10
N ALA A 64 -5.99 7.02 -0.73
CA ALA A 64 -7.15 6.85 -1.60
C ALA A 64 -7.06 7.71 -2.87
N GLY A 65 -6.63 8.97 -2.75
CA GLY A 65 -6.39 9.86 -3.89
C GLY A 65 -5.34 9.30 -4.86
N LEU A 66 -4.29 8.69 -4.34
CA LEU A 66 -3.23 8.03 -5.12
C LEU A 66 -3.61 6.62 -5.60
N GLY A 67 -4.83 6.14 -5.32
CA GLY A 67 -5.39 4.90 -5.86
C GLY A 67 -5.08 3.64 -5.05
N ALA A 68 -4.62 3.78 -3.82
CA ALA A 68 -4.53 2.69 -2.87
C ALA A 68 -5.83 2.64 -2.05
N GLU A 69 -6.84 1.94 -2.57
CA GLU A 69 -8.08 1.70 -1.83
C GLU A 69 -7.82 0.69 -0.73
N THR A 70 -7.87 1.15 0.50
CA THR A 70 -7.76 0.30 1.68
C THR A 70 -8.97 0.49 2.56
N VAL A 71 -9.49 -0.60 3.12
CA VAL A 71 -10.59 -0.51 4.09
C VAL A 71 -10.10 0.26 5.32
N TYR A 72 -10.82 1.32 5.67
CA TYR A 72 -10.45 2.19 6.77
C TYR A 72 -10.39 1.42 8.09
N ASN A 73 -9.29 1.54 8.82
CA ASN A 73 -9.12 1.03 10.20
C ASN A 73 -9.20 -0.50 10.37
N HIS A 74 -9.14 -1.32 9.28
CA HIS A 74 -9.07 -2.76 9.47
C HIS A 74 -7.66 -3.18 9.94
N ALA A 75 -7.65 -4.12 10.87
CA ALA A 75 -6.44 -4.80 11.32
C ALA A 75 -6.05 -5.92 10.34
N ASP A 76 -4.92 -6.59 10.58
CA ASP A 76 -4.61 -7.86 9.89
C ASP A 76 -5.42 -9.04 10.46
N TYR A 77 -6.37 -8.73 11.36
CA TYR A 77 -7.37 -9.62 11.91
C TYR A 77 -8.52 -9.78 10.92
N ARG A 78 -8.62 -10.95 10.30
CA ARG A 78 -9.62 -11.21 9.27
C ARG A 78 -9.87 -12.70 9.09
N LEU A 79 -11.10 -13.04 8.71
CA LEU A 79 -11.50 -14.36 8.24
C LEU A 79 -11.58 -14.33 6.70
N LEU A 80 -11.05 -15.37 6.08
CA LEU A 80 -11.12 -15.60 4.63
C LEU A 80 -11.65 -17.02 4.38
N SER A 81 -12.62 -17.16 3.49
CA SER A 81 -13.10 -18.47 3.03
C SER A 81 -12.03 -19.16 2.17
N LYS A 82 -12.10 -20.49 2.08
CA LYS A 82 -11.25 -21.30 1.19
C LYS A 82 -11.28 -20.78 -0.25
N ARG A 83 -12.45 -20.37 -0.72
CA ARG A 83 -12.62 -19.79 -2.05
C ARG A 83 -11.78 -18.53 -2.25
N VAL A 84 -11.81 -17.60 -1.31
CA VAL A 84 -10.99 -16.37 -1.35
C VAL A 84 -9.50 -16.69 -1.33
N ILE A 85 -9.09 -17.66 -0.51
CA ILE A 85 -7.69 -18.06 -0.41
C ILE A 85 -7.17 -18.65 -1.73
N ASN A 86 -8.01 -19.49 -2.38
CA ASN A 86 -7.65 -20.08 -3.66
C ASN A 86 -7.51 -19.03 -4.76
N GLU A 87 -8.38 -18.01 -4.78
CA GLU A 87 -8.24 -16.89 -5.71
C GLU A 87 -7.00 -16.04 -5.40
N LEU A 88 -6.75 -15.74 -4.13
CA LEU A 88 -5.55 -15.03 -3.71
C LEU A 88 -4.26 -15.80 -4.02
N ALA A 89 -4.30 -17.13 -4.07
CA ALA A 89 -3.16 -17.96 -4.45
C ALA A 89 -2.72 -17.75 -5.91
N GLN A 90 -3.62 -17.26 -6.76
CA GLN A 90 -3.32 -16.96 -8.17
C GLN A 90 -2.50 -15.66 -8.32
N PHE A 91 -2.53 -14.78 -7.32
CA PHE A 91 -1.72 -13.56 -7.30
C PHE A 91 -0.25 -13.92 -7.01
N LYS A 92 0.57 -13.90 -8.04
CA LYS A 92 2.00 -14.28 -7.95
C LYS A 92 2.91 -13.14 -7.55
N GLU A 93 2.36 -11.96 -7.26
CA GLU A 93 3.10 -10.76 -6.89
C GLU A 93 4.09 -11.03 -5.74
N THR A 94 5.34 -10.63 -5.89
CA THR A 94 6.37 -10.79 -4.87
C THR A 94 6.05 -9.91 -3.65
N ASN A 95 5.51 -8.72 -3.89
CA ASN A 95 5.13 -7.77 -2.84
C ASN A 95 3.63 -7.82 -2.56
N LEU A 96 3.19 -8.85 -1.82
CA LEU A 96 1.78 -9.01 -1.43
C LEU A 96 1.38 -7.97 -0.39
N TYR A 97 0.80 -6.88 -0.83
CA TYR A 97 0.08 -5.96 0.05
C TYR A 97 -1.35 -6.46 0.27
N LEU A 98 -1.51 -7.46 1.14
CA LEU A 98 -2.80 -8.16 1.36
C LEU A 98 -3.96 -7.22 1.69
N ARG A 99 -3.70 -6.10 2.40
CA ARG A 99 -4.74 -5.10 2.71
C ARG A 99 -5.37 -4.46 1.48
N GLY A 100 -4.62 -4.39 0.38
CA GLY A 100 -5.12 -3.87 -0.89
C GLY A 100 -5.60 -4.94 -1.84
N LEU A 101 -5.01 -6.15 -1.78
CA LEU A 101 -5.34 -7.25 -2.71
C LEU A 101 -6.65 -7.94 -2.36
N ILE A 102 -6.95 -8.13 -1.07
CA ILE A 102 -8.19 -8.83 -0.64
C ILE A 102 -9.45 -8.13 -1.14
N PRO A 103 -9.59 -6.79 -1.06
CA PRO A 103 -10.75 -6.11 -1.63
C PRO A 103 -10.89 -6.29 -3.15
N LEU A 104 -9.77 -6.46 -3.88
CA LEU A 104 -9.79 -6.63 -5.35
C LEU A 104 -10.42 -7.95 -5.78
N VAL A 105 -10.44 -8.96 -4.92
CA VAL A 105 -11.09 -10.26 -5.21
C VAL A 105 -12.60 -10.12 -5.37
N GLY A 106 -13.22 -9.09 -4.74
CA GLY A 106 -14.60 -8.68 -4.99
C GLY A 106 -15.67 -9.60 -4.43
N PHE A 107 -15.34 -10.52 -3.51
CA PHE A 107 -16.32 -11.38 -2.84
C PHE A 107 -17.12 -10.64 -1.76
N LYS A 108 -18.27 -11.23 -1.38
CA LYS A 108 -19.14 -10.68 -0.33
C LYS A 108 -18.36 -10.51 0.97
N SER A 109 -18.27 -9.29 1.46
CA SER A 109 -17.53 -8.95 2.65
C SER A 109 -18.37 -8.24 3.71
N THR A 110 -17.98 -8.40 4.98
CA THR A 110 -18.57 -7.69 6.11
C THR A 110 -17.50 -7.32 7.12
N SER A 111 -17.86 -6.57 8.15
CA SER A 111 -16.96 -6.14 9.22
C SER A 111 -17.52 -6.54 10.57
N VAL A 112 -16.68 -7.14 11.41
CA VAL A 112 -16.95 -7.41 12.82
C VAL A 112 -16.15 -6.42 13.65
N TYR A 113 -16.82 -5.76 14.57
CA TYR A 113 -16.22 -4.72 15.39
C TYR A 113 -15.80 -5.28 16.73
N TYR A 114 -14.56 -4.98 17.16
CA TYR A 114 -14.05 -5.43 18.43
C TYR A 114 -13.27 -4.34 19.17
N SER A 115 -13.15 -4.49 20.49
CA SER A 115 -12.37 -3.60 21.34
C SER A 115 -10.94 -4.09 21.46
N ARG A 116 -9.98 -3.19 21.36
CA ARG A 116 -8.57 -3.53 21.47
C ARG A 116 -8.11 -3.45 22.91
N SER A 117 -7.44 -4.48 23.40
CA SER A 117 -6.80 -4.50 24.72
C SER A 117 -5.43 -3.82 24.71
N GLU A 118 -4.93 -3.45 25.89
CA GLU A 118 -3.55 -2.98 26.02
C GLU A 118 -2.57 -4.13 25.72
N ARG A 119 -1.39 -3.79 25.22
CA ARG A 119 -0.35 -4.79 24.95
C ARG A 119 0.06 -5.52 26.21
N LEU A 120 0.08 -6.86 26.14
CA LEU A 120 0.55 -7.70 27.22
C LEU A 120 2.05 -7.54 27.47
N ALA A 121 2.86 -7.22 26.44
CA ALA A 121 4.30 -7.00 26.54
C ALA A 121 4.85 -6.14 25.40
N GLY A 122 5.94 -5.40 25.66
CA GLY A 122 6.70 -4.64 24.67
C GLY A 122 6.24 -3.20 24.45
N LYS A 123 7.17 -2.35 23.97
CA LYS A 123 6.88 -0.96 23.55
C LYS A 123 6.79 -0.88 22.04
N SER A 124 5.80 -0.17 21.53
CA SER A 124 5.70 0.11 20.10
C SER A 124 6.81 1.06 19.66
N HIS A 125 7.85 0.52 19.01
CA HIS A 125 8.86 1.30 18.32
C HIS A 125 8.58 1.28 16.81
N TYR A 126 7.54 1.99 16.38
CA TYR A 126 7.29 2.18 14.96
C TYR A 126 7.75 3.60 14.57
N PRO A 127 9.01 3.79 14.14
CA PRO A 127 9.50 5.11 13.74
C PRO A 127 8.74 5.59 12.52
N PHE A 128 8.56 6.92 12.42
CA PHE A 128 7.85 7.58 11.33
C PHE A 128 8.37 7.16 9.94
N SER A 129 9.69 6.92 9.82
CA SER A 129 10.31 6.44 8.59
C SER A 129 9.78 5.08 8.12
N LYS A 130 9.55 4.14 9.02
CA LYS A 130 8.94 2.83 8.67
C LYS A 130 7.50 2.98 8.21
N MET A 131 6.74 3.87 8.84
CA MET A 131 5.36 4.16 8.45
C MET A 131 5.29 4.80 7.06
N LEU A 132 6.21 5.73 6.76
CA LEU A 132 6.32 6.35 5.44
C LEU A 132 6.71 5.34 4.36
N ASN A 133 7.68 4.47 4.64
CA ASN A 133 8.09 3.41 3.71
C ASN A 133 6.95 2.42 3.44
N LEU A 134 6.19 2.03 4.47
CA LEU A 134 5.02 1.16 4.29
C LEU A 134 3.97 1.82 3.39
N ALA A 135 3.76 3.12 3.58
CA ALA A 135 2.84 3.91 2.76
C ALA A 135 3.27 3.98 1.30
N LEU A 136 4.53 4.35 1.06
CA LEU A 136 5.10 4.44 -0.29
C LEU A 136 5.04 3.08 -0.99
N ASN A 137 5.40 2.01 -0.28
CA ASN A 137 5.30 0.65 -0.80
C ASN A 137 3.86 0.26 -1.15
N GLY A 138 2.89 0.60 -0.29
CA GLY A 138 1.48 0.34 -0.57
C GLY A 138 0.97 1.09 -1.80
N ILE A 139 1.26 2.40 -1.91
CA ILE A 139 0.86 3.23 -3.04
C ILE A 139 1.46 2.71 -4.34
N THR A 140 2.78 2.51 -4.37
CA THR A 140 3.49 2.14 -5.59
C THR A 140 3.26 0.67 -5.99
N SER A 141 2.79 -0.20 -5.08
CA SER A 141 2.38 -1.57 -5.41
C SER A 141 0.98 -1.65 -6.01
N LEU A 142 0.06 -0.78 -5.58
CA LEU A 142 -1.35 -0.84 -5.99
C LEU A 142 -1.71 0.15 -7.10
N SER A 143 -0.87 1.16 -7.34
CA SER A 143 -1.28 2.26 -8.22
C SER A 143 -0.12 2.81 -9.03
N VAL A 144 -0.41 3.11 -10.30
CA VAL A 144 0.46 3.87 -11.20
C VAL A 144 0.16 5.39 -11.17
N LYS A 145 -0.78 5.85 -10.31
CA LYS A 145 -1.14 7.28 -10.24
C LYS A 145 0.04 8.20 -9.90
N PRO A 146 0.99 7.84 -9.01
CA PRO A 146 2.17 8.67 -8.77
C PRO A 146 2.99 8.92 -10.04
N LEU A 147 3.13 7.90 -10.90
CA LEU A 147 3.84 8.04 -12.15
C LEU A 147 3.12 8.99 -13.13
N ARG A 148 1.77 8.89 -13.19
CA ARG A 148 0.95 9.82 -13.99
C ARG A 148 1.03 11.25 -13.47
N LEU A 149 1.09 11.43 -12.16
CA LEU A 149 1.23 12.75 -11.54
C LEU A 149 2.57 13.39 -11.90
N VAL A 150 3.67 12.62 -11.84
CA VAL A 150 5.00 13.07 -12.29
C VAL A 150 4.97 13.46 -13.76
N MET A 151 4.34 12.65 -14.62
CA MET A 151 4.20 12.94 -16.04
C MET A 151 3.40 14.25 -16.29
N SER A 152 2.27 14.43 -15.61
CA SER A 152 1.46 15.65 -15.75
C SER A 152 2.21 16.89 -15.27
N LEU A 153 2.95 16.79 -14.16
CA LEU A 153 3.82 17.87 -13.67
C LEU A 153 4.90 18.23 -14.70
N GLY A 154 5.53 17.22 -15.31
CA GLY A 154 6.52 17.41 -16.37
C GLY A 154 5.95 18.14 -17.58
N ILE A 155 4.74 17.81 -18.01
CA ILE A 155 4.05 18.49 -19.11
C ILE A 155 3.79 19.97 -18.77
N ILE A 156 3.28 20.25 -17.56
CA ILE A 156 3.01 21.63 -17.12
C ILE A 156 4.29 22.45 -17.12
N VAL A 157 5.36 21.92 -16.52
CA VAL A 157 6.66 22.60 -16.46
C VAL A 157 7.22 22.81 -17.87
N SER A 158 7.09 21.85 -18.77
CA SER A 158 7.52 21.97 -20.17
C SER A 158 6.80 23.10 -20.91
N ILE A 159 5.47 23.19 -20.75
CA ILE A 159 4.68 24.27 -21.35
C ILE A 159 5.10 25.64 -20.81
N LEU A 160 5.25 25.76 -19.48
CA LEU A 160 5.69 27.02 -18.85
C LEU A 160 7.10 27.42 -19.30
N SER A 161 8.01 26.45 -19.42
CA SER A 161 9.37 26.67 -19.93
C SER A 161 9.36 27.17 -21.39
N PHE A 162 8.50 26.56 -22.23
CA PHE A 162 8.36 26.94 -23.62
C PHE A 162 7.86 28.39 -23.76
N ILE A 163 6.86 28.78 -22.95
CA ILE A 163 6.38 30.18 -22.89
C ILE A 163 7.51 31.12 -22.44
N GLY A 164 8.28 30.72 -21.43
CA GLY A 164 9.43 31.49 -20.95
C GLY A 164 10.51 31.68 -22.01
N VAL A 165 10.80 30.66 -22.82
CA VAL A 165 11.74 30.76 -23.93
C VAL A 165 11.27 31.76 -25.00
N ILE A 166 9.98 31.68 -25.39
CA ILE A 166 9.40 32.62 -26.34
C ILE A 166 9.52 34.07 -25.83
N TRP A 167 9.14 34.26 -24.56
CA TRP A 167 9.25 35.60 -23.93
C TRP A 167 10.70 36.11 -23.92
N ALA A 168 11.67 35.28 -23.52
CA ALA A 168 13.08 35.66 -23.52
C ALA A 168 13.65 36.02 -24.90
N VAL A 169 13.20 35.30 -25.96
CA VAL A 169 13.59 35.59 -27.35
C VAL A 169 13.02 36.96 -27.79
N ILE A 170 11.77 37.25 -27.50
CA ILE A 170 11.12 38.51 -27.83
C ILE A 170 11.82 39.67 -27.10
N ASP A 171 12.11 39.54 -25.83
CA ASP A 171 12.78 40.55 -25.00
C ASP A 171 14.19 40.85 -25.51
N ASN A 172 14.93 39.82 -25.92
CA ASN A 172 16.24 39.98 -26.56
C ASN A 172 16.16 40.68 -27.92
N LEU A 173 15.17 40.40 -28.75
CA LEU A 173 14.96 41.07 -30.03
C LEU A 173 14.59 42.57 -29.89
N LEU A 174 13.96 42.93 -28.77
CA LEU A 174 13.64 44.30 -28.39
C LEU A 174 14.85 45.09 -27.82
N GLY A 175 16.02 44.45 -27.70
CA GLY A 175 17.25 45.08 -27.24
C GLY A 175 17.40 45.18 -25.72
N ASN A 176 16.53 44.55 -24.95
CA ASN A 176 16.65 44.50 -23.50
C ASN A 176 17.63 43.40 -23.11
N THR A 177 18.84 43.76 -22.73
CA THR A 177 19.83 42.78 -22.27
C THR A 177 19.58 42.40 -20.83
N VAL A 178 19.27 41.10 -20.60
CA VAL A 178 19.04 40.55 -19.26
C VAL A 178 20.36 40.23 -18.56
N THR A 179 20.72 41.00 -17.53
CA THR A 179 21.80 40.65 -16.58
C THR A 179 21.28 39.55 -15.66
N GLY A 180 21.54 38.25 -15.95
CA GLY A 180 20.85 37.20 -15.24
C GLY A 180 21.61 35.91 -15.03
N TRP A 181 22.96 35.94 -14.86
CA TRP A 181 23.71 34.69 -14.62
C TRP A 181 23.22 33.92 -13.39
N ALA A 182 22.90 34.59 -12.29
CA ALA A 182 22.41 33.98 -11.06
C ALA A 182 21.03 33.34 -11.25
N SER A 183 20.11 34.01 -11.96
CA SER A 183 18.78 33.44 -12.25
C SER A 183 18.86 32.22 -13.16
N THR A 184 19.75 32.22 -14.15
CA THR A 184 19.96 31.04 -15.02
C THR A 184 20.46 29.82 -14.23
N VAL A 185 21.44 30.02 -13.32
CA VAL A 185 21.96 28.96 -12.46
C VAL A 185 20.84 28.41 -11.56
N CYS A 186 20.03 29.26 -10.93
CA CYS A 186 18.93 28.85 -10.09
C CYS A 186 17.91 28.02 -10.88
N ILE A 187 17.54 28.43 -12.10
CA ILE A 187 16.61 27.68 -12.94
C ILE A 187 17.18 26.32 -13.33
N VAL A 188 18.44 26.25 -13.74
CA VAL A 188 19.09 24.97 -14.11
C VAL A 188 19.18 24.04 -12.92
N CYS A 189 19.56 24.52 -11.74
CA CYS A 189 19.59 23.69 -10.53
C CYS A 189 18.21 23.19 -10.12
N PHE A 190 17.19 24.07 -10.20
CA PHE A 190 15.81 23.69 -9.88
C PHE A 190 15.27 22.63 -10.86
N MET A 191 15.48 22.81 -12.16
CA MET A 191 15.08 21.83 -13.17
C MET A 191 15.83 20.52 -13.01
N GLY A 192 17.15 20.55 -12.72
CA GLY A 192 17.93 19.36 -12.41
C GLY A 192 17.39 18.60 -11.19
N GLY A 193 16.99 19.30 -10.15
CA GLY A 193 16.38 18.72 -8.96
C GLY A 193 15.05 18.01 -9.27
N ILE A 194 14.18 18.65 -10.06
CA ILE A 194 12.91 18.03 -10.51
C ILE A 194 13.19 16.79 -11.35
N GLN A 195 14.13 16.84 -12.29
CA GLN A 195 14.48 15.69 -13.12
C GLN A 195 14.98 14.50 -12.29
N LEU A 196 15.85 14.73 -11.32
CA LEU A 196 16.33 13.67 -10.41
C LEU A 196 15.20 13.08 -9.58
N MET A 197 14.24 13.88 -9.12
CA MET A 197 13.05 13.41 -8.40
C MET A 197 12.19 12.53 -9.31
N CYS A 198 11.95 12.94 -10.55
CA CYS A 198 11.19 12.14 -11.53
C CYS A 198 11.87 10.81 -11.83
N LEU A 199 13.19 10.82 -12.02
CA LEU A 199 13.98 9.60 -12.21
C LEU A 199 13.92 8.68 -10.99
N GLY A 200 13.93 9.23 -9.78
CA GLY A 200 13.76 8.48 -8.54
C GLY A 200 12.43 7.74 -8.49
N VAL A 201 11.32 8.40 -8.84
CA VAL A 201 10.00 7.76 -8.91
C VAL A 201 9.97 6.65 -9.95
N ILE A 202 10.53 6.86 -11.13
CA ILE A 202 10.64 5.84 -12.18
C ILE A 202 11.48 4.67 -11.69
N GLY A 203 12.60 4.94 -11.03
CA GLY A 203 13.49 3.93 -10.46
C GLY A 203 12.79 3.03 -9.45
N GLU A 204 11.90 3.57 -8.62
CA GLU A 204 11.09 2.80 -7.67
C GLU A 204 10.19 1.78 -8.40
N TYR A 205 9.51 2.17 -9.47
CA TYR A 205 8.69 1.26 -10.27
C TYR A 205 9.52 0.22 -11.02
N ILE A 206 10.67 0.62 -11.58
CA ILE A 206 11.60 -0.34 -12.22
C ILE A 206 12.11 -1.34 -11.20
N GLY A 207 12.44 -0.91 -9.98
CA GLY A 207 12.85 -1.78 -8.89
C GLY A 207 11.78 -2.83 -8.55
N LYS A 208 10.51 -2.45 -8.53
CA LYS A 208 9.39 -3.39 -8.31
C LYS A 208 9.24 -4.38 -9.46
N ILE A 209 9.26 -3.90 -10.71
CA ILE A 209 9.22 -4.77 -11.90
C ILE A 209 10.39 -5.78 -11.86
N TYR A 210 11.58 -5.33 -11.49
CA TYR A 210 12.75 -6.21 -11.37
C TYR A 210 12.55 -7.33 -10.35
N MET A 211 11.93 -7.03 -9.20
CA MET A 211 11.62 -8.02 -8.17
C MET A 211 10.58 -9.03 -8.66
N GLU A 212 9.55 -8.57 -9.38
CA GLU A 212 8.51 -9.44 -9.98
C GLU A 212 9.07 -10.35 -11.05
N VAL A 213 9.90 -9.82 -11.96
CA VAL A 213 10.51 -10.60 -13.05
C VAL A 213 11.44 -11.71 -12.52
N LYS A 214 12.08 -11.50 -11.35
CA LYS A 214 12.91 -12.54 -10.72
C LYS A 214 12.11 -13.75 -10.25
N ASN A 215 10.82 -13.61 -10.01
CA ASN A 215 9.90 -14.67 -9.57
C ASN A 215 10.49 -15.59 -8.48
N ARG A 216 11.15 -15.01 -7.50
CA ARG A 216 11.76 -15.76 -6.39
C ARG A 216 10.69 -16.31 -5.48
N PRO A 217 10.82 -17.54 -4.93
CA PRO A 217 9.89 -18.07 -3.96
C PRO A 217 9.85 -17.16 -2.72
N ARG A 218 8.66 -16.89 -2.20
CA ARG A 218 8.45 -16.00 -1.04
C ARG A 218 9.00 -16.62 0.24
N PHE A 219 8.97 -17.94 0.35
CA PHE A 219 9.47 -18.72 1.47
C PHE A 219 9.91 -20.09 0.99
N ILE A 220 10.77 -20.71 1.76
CA ILE A 220 11.22 -22.10 1.58
C ILE A 220 10.83 -22.84 2.85
N ILE A 221 10.05 -23.93 2.70
CA ILE A 221 9.65 -24.77 3.82
C ILE A 221 10.85 -25.69 4.15
N SER A 222 11.38 -25.55 5.35
CA SER A 222 12.47 -26.39 5.82
C SER A 222 11.96 -27.73 6.36
N GLU A 223 10.80 -27.73 7.02
CA GLU A 223 10.21 -28.91 7.66
C GLU A 223 8.68 -28.77 7.71
N ARG A 224 7.97 -29.87 7.53
CA ARG A 224 6.52 -29.96 7.71
C ARG A 224 6.23 -30.90 8.88
N THR A 225 5.41 -30.48 9.83
CA THR A 225 5.01 -31.28 10.99
C THR A 225 3.82 -32.21 10.72
N TYR A 226 3.26 -32.17 9.52
CA TYR A 226 2.18 -33.05 9.05
C TYR A 226 2.62 -33.75 7.76
N GLU A 227 2.34 -35.03 7.66
CA GLU A 227 2.53 -35.80 6.43
C GLU A 227 1.39 -35.44 5.45
N CYS A 228 1.73 -34.89 4.29
CA CYS A 228 0.82 -34.87 3.17
C CYS A 228 0.73 -36.30 2.65
N ASN A 229 -0.40 -36.97 2.82
CA ASN A 229 -0.64 -38.21 2.10
C ASN A 229 -0.58 -37.90 0.59
N GLU A 230 0.45 -38.42 -0.09
CA GLU A 230 0.68 -38.23 -1.53
C GLU A 230 -0.41 -38.93 -2.38
N ASP A 231 -1.32 -39.65 -1.77
CA ASP A 231 -2.34 -40.49 -2.44
C ASP A 231 -3.52 -39.71 -3.04
N GLU A 232 -3.64 -38.39 -2.83
CA GLU A 232 -4.72 -37.56 -3.40
C GLU A 232 -4.33 -36.84 -4.71
N LYS A 233 -3.20 -37.18 -5.33
CA LYS A 233 -2.77 -36.60 -6.61
C LYS A 233 -2.93 -37.53 -7.82
N SER A 234 -3.92 -38.45 -7.78
CA SER A 234 -4.26 -39.25 -8.96
C SER A 234 -5.58 -38.77 -9.61
#